data_4f3f847a9437b930029de0f90fa1c47c
#
_entry.id   4f3f847a9437b930029de0f90fa1c47c
#
_cell.length_a   1.000
_cell.length_b   1.000
_cell.length_c   1.000
_cell.angle_alpha   90.00
_cell.angle_beta   90.00
_cell.angle_gamma   90.00
#
_symmetry.space_group_name_H-M   'P 1'
#
loop_
_entity.id
_entity.type
_entity.pdbx_description
1 polymer ?
#
loop_
_entity_poly.entity_id
_entity_poly.type
_entity_poly.pdbx_seq_one_letter_code
_entity_poly.pdbx_strand_id
1 'polypeptide(L)'
;MARELGVGTVITLGALLADVPHSRPVAITGITSDETLIERLGFEPPSYEGPTGIVGVIQRACAEAGIPAVSLWASVPHYVAASPNPKVALALVRAFEGATSLAVDGGELEVAAEDYDRQVTAAVASDPEVKAFVEGLESAMDEATAENPPDEGQLPSADTIASDFQRFLRQRGPEGPGQGS
;
A
#
# COMPACT_ATOMS: atom_id res chain seq x y z
N MET A 1 -23.99 15.61 0.65
CA MET A 1 -23.35 15.51 -0.67
C MET A 1 -23.21 14.07 -1.15
N ALA A 2 -22.41 13.16 -0.57
CA ALA A 2 -22.30 11.77 -1.08
C ALA A 2 -23.65 11.03 -1.15
N ARG A 3 -24.50 11.11 -0.11
CA ARG A 3 -25.85 10.55 -0.12
C ARG A 3 -26.76 11.16 -1.21
N GLU A 4 -26.70 12.46 -1.40
CA GLU A 4 -27.49 13.17 -2.41
C GLU A 4 -27.09 12.80 -3.83
N LEU A 5 -25.81 12.41 -4.02
CA LEU A 5 -25.28 11.95 -5.30
C LEU A 5 -25.48 10.44 -5.52
N GLY A 6 -26.06 9.72 -4.57
CA GLY A 6 -26.26 8.28 -4.66
C GLY A 6 -24.96 7.47 -4.67
N VAL A 7 -23.91 7.96 -3.96
CA VAL A 7 -22.62 7.26 -3.87
C VAL A 7 -22.83 5.93 -3.17
N GLY A 8 -22.51 4.82 -3.85
CA GLY A 8 -22.64 3.47 -3.31
C GLY A 8 -21.45 3.06 -2.43
N THR A 9 -20.25 3.52 -2.75
CA THR A 9 -19.02 3.20 -2.01
C THR A 9 -18.03 4.35 -2.12
N VAL A 10 -17.26 4.60 -1.07
CA VAL A 10 -16.13 5.54 -1.08
C VAL A 10 -14.84 4.76 -1.02
N ILE A 11 -13.96 4.96 -2.00
CA ILE A 11 -12.64 4.33 -2.05
C ILE A 11 -11.58 5.41 -1.94
N THR A 12 -10.66 5.25 -1.00
CA THR A 12 -9.48 6.09 -0.89
C THR A 12 -8.25 5.29 -1.32
N LEU A 13 -7.38 5.91 -2.09
CA LEU A 13 -6.13 5.32 -2.56
C LEU A 13 -4.97 6.05 -1.92
N GLY A 14 -4.02 5.30 -1.39
CA GLY A 14 -2.83 5.83 -0.76
C GLY A 14 -1.60 4.97 -1.03
N ALA A 15 -0.45 5.52 -0.71
CA ALA A 15 0.82 4.79 -0.76
C ALA A 15 1.65 5.18 0.45
N LEU A 16 2.46 4.24 0.94
CA LEU A 16 3.37 4.46 2.06
C LEU A 16 4.73 3.83 1.77
N LEU A 17 5.78 4.47 2.26
CA LEU A 17 7.12 3.94 2.15
C LEU A 17 7.28 2.74 3.08
N ALA A 18 7.88 1.67 2.57
CA ALA A 18 8.07 0.41 3.29
C ALA A 18 9.40 -0.24 2.90
N ASP A 19 9.85 -1.16 3.76
CA ASP A 19 11.02 -1.99 3.52
C ASP A 19 10.65 -3.18 2.63
N VAL A 20 10.32 -2.88 1.37
CA VAL A 20 9.93 -3.87 0.36
C VAL A 20 10.82 -3.75 -0.87
N PRO A 21 11.14 -4.87 -1.55
CA PRO A 21 11.93 -4.83 -2.78
C PRO A 21 11.06 -4.41 -3.98
N HIS A 22 11.64 -3.63 -4.90
CA HIS A 22 10.96 -3.22 -6.13
C HIS A 22 10.71 -4.39 -7.09
N SER A 23 11.50 -5.44 -7.01
CA SER A 23 11.46 -6.63 -7.88
C SER A 23 10.30 -7.59 -7.58
N ARG A 24 9.60 -7.41 -6.46
CA ARG A 24 8.42 -8.21 -6.10
C ARG A 24 7.13 -7.48 -6.45
N PRO A 25 5.99 -8.19 -6.51
CA PRO A 25 4.67 -7.55 -6.65
C PRO A 25 4.44 -6.51 -5.57
N VAL A 26 3.76 -5.43 -5.93
CA VAL A 26 3.40 -4.37 -4.98
C VAL A 26 2.35 -4.90 -4.01
N ALA A 27 2.67 -4.92 -2.73
CA ALA A 27 1.72 -5.29 -1.69
C ALA A 27 0.66 -4.19 -1.54
N ILE A 28 -0.61 -4.60 -1.57
CA ILE A 28 -1.76 -3.71 -1.35
C ILE A 28 -2.47 -4.16 -0.07
N THR A 29 -2.72 -3.22 0.82
CA THR A 29 -3.54 -3.46 2.00
C THR A 29 -4.85 -2.72 1.88
N GLY A 30 -5.94 -3.43 2.20
CA GLY A 30 -7.27 -2.87 2.32
C GLY A 30 -7.66 -2.65 3.78
N ILE A 31 -8.21 -1.48 4.09
CA ILE A 31 -8.75 -1.15 5.41
C ILE A 31 -10.21 -0.73 5.24
N THR A 32 -11.11 -1.44 5.88
CA THR A 32 -12.54 -1.13 5.90
C THR A 32 -13.17 -1.55 7.22
N SER A 33 -14.23 -0.87 7.63
CA SER A 33 -15.09 -1.26 8.76
C SER A 33 -16.41 -1.88 8.29
N ASP A 34 -16.60 -2.06 7.00
CA ASP A 34 -17.79 -2.66 6.41
C ASP A 34 -17.63 -4.18 6.34
N GLU A 35 -18.43 -4.92 7.11
CA GLU A 35 -18.36 -6.39 7.20
C GLU A 35 -18.55 -7.07 5.85
N THR A 36 -19.41 -6.53 4.98
CA THR A 36 -19.65 -7.09 3.64
C THR A 36 -18.41 -6.95 2.75
N LEU A 37 -17.69 -5.83 2.88
CA LEU A 37 -16.44 -5.62 2.16
C LEU A 37 -15.30 -6.48 2.73
N ILE A 38 -15.26 -6.67 4.05
CA ILE A 38 -14.31 -7.57 4.70
C ILE A 38 -14.45 -8.99 4.14
N GLU A 39 -15.67 -9.54 4.18
CA GLU A 39 -15.94 -10.90 3.69
C GLU A 39 -15.66 -11.05 2.18
N ARG A 40 -16.08 -10.07 1.37
CA ARG A 40 -15.94 -10.13 -0.09
C ARG A 40 -14.52 -9.98 -0.58
N LEU A 41 -13.72 -9.14 0.09
CA LEU A 41 -12.38 -8.75 -0.35
C LEU A 41 -11.27 -9.41 0.47
N GLY A 42 -11.62 -10.16 1.51
CA GLY A 42 -10.67 -10.78 2.41
C GLY A 42 -9.86 -9.77 3.25
N PHE A 43 -10.40 -8.56 3.47
CA PHE A 43 -9.73 -7.56 4.30
C PHE A 43 -9.94 -7.86 5.77
N GLU A 44 -8.96 -7.50 6.60
CA GLU A 44 -9.14 -7.51 8.04
C GLU A 44 -9.75 -6.20 8.54
N PRO A 45 -10.56 -6.23 9.62
CA PRO A 45 -11.02 -5.01 10.24
C PRO A 45 -9.83 -4.21 10.77
N PRO A 46 -9.89 -2.86 10.77
CA PRO A 46 -8.80 -2.04 11.27
C PRO A 46 -8.57 -2.31 12.76
N SER A 47 -7.38 -2.80 13.10
CA SER A 47 -6.94 -3.03 14.49
C SER A 47 -6.20 -1.83 15.10
N TYR A 48 -5.90 -0.81 14.30
CA TYR A 48 -5.14 0.35 14.73
C TYR A 48 -5.99 1.32 15.58
N GLU A 49 -5.66 1.42 16.85
CA GLU A 49 -6.17 2.41 17.80
C GLU A 49 -5.14 3.55 17.98
N GLY A 50 -5.21 4.60 17.17
CA GLY A 50 -4.27 5.73 17.27
C GLY A 50 -4.75 6.98 16.55
N PRO A 51 -3.94 8.06 16.52
CA PRO A 51 -4.30 9.28 15.81
C PRO A 51 -4.58 8.97 14.34
N THR A 52 -5.81 9.18 13.91
CA THR A 52 -6.23 8.94 12.55
C THR A 52 -6.00 10.20 11.71
N GLY A 53 -5.34 10.04 10.55
CA GLY A 53 -5.26 11.10 9.55
C GLY A 53 -6.61 11.34 8.87
N ILE A 54 -6.62 12.24 7.88
CA ILE A 54 -7.84 12.61 7.14
C ILE A 54 -8.59 11.41 6.56
N VAL A 55 -7.88 10.36 6.15
CA VAL A 55 -8.47 9.12 5.60
C VAL A 55 -9.34 8.41 6.66
N GLY A 56 -8.84 8.29 7.90
CA GLY A 56 -9.63 7.71 8.99
C GLY A 56 -10.85 8.55 9.34
N VAL A 57 -10.74 9.88 9.27
CA VAL A 57 -11.90 10.79 9.46
C VAL A 57 -12.93 10.58 8.34
N ILE A 58 -12.50 10.42 7.09
CA ILE A 58 -13.40 10.13 5.96
C ILE A 58 -14.10 8.79 6.16
N GLN A 59 -13.37 7.74 6.51
CA GLN A 59 -13.95 6.42 6.77
C GLN A 59 -15.01 6.46 7.87
N ARG A 60 -14.70 7.12 8.99
CA ARG A 60 -15.63 7.28 10.09
C ARG A 60 -16.89 8.04 9.66
N ALA A 61 -16.74 9.15 8.94
CA ALA A 61 -17.88 9.93 8.44
C ALA A 61 -18.72 9.10 7.44
N CYS A 62 -18.12 8.25 6.64
CA CYS A 62 -18.82 7.32 5.76
C CYS A 62 -19.62 6.29 6.56
N ALA A 63 -19.01 5.67 7.57
CA ALA A 63 -19.67 4.71 8.46
C ALA A 63 -20.87 5.34 9.18
N GLU A 64 -20.72 6.54 9.76
CA GLU A 64 -21.79 7.31 10.38
C GLU A 64 -22.91 7.68 9.39
N ALA A 65 -22.54 7.84 8.11
CA ALA A 65 -23.50 8.09 7.03
C ALA A 65 -24.12 6.80 6.46
N GLY A 66 -23.70 5.62 6.87
CA GLY A 66 -24.12 4.33 6.29
C GLY A 66 -23.68 4.16 4.84
N ILE A 67 -22.53 4.71 4.47
CA ILE A 67 -21.91 4.56 3.14
C ILE A 67 -20.70 3.65 3.30
N PRO A 68 -20.66 2.49 2.60
CA PRO A 68 -19.48 1.64 2.57
C PRO A 68 -18.22 2.41 2.19
N ALA A 69 -17.12 2.16 2.88
CA ALA A 69 -15.85 2.83 2.58
C ALA A 69 -14.68 1.86 2.73
N VAL A 70 -13.72 1.94 1.80
CA VAL A 70 -12.48 1.17 1.83
C VAL A 70 -11.30 2.07 1.52
N SER A 71 -10.19 1.85 2.21
CA SER A 71 -8.90 2.48 1.92
C SER A 71 -7.96 1.42 1.39
N LEU A 72 -7.40 1.65 0.21
CA LEU A 72 -6.37 0.80 -0.41
C LEU A 72 -5.02 1.50 -0.30
N TRP A 73 -4.04 0.81 0.29
CA TRP A 73 -2.70 1.33 0.53
C TRP A 73 -1.66 0.45 -0.16
N ALA A 74 -0.83 1.06 -0.99
CA ALA A 74 0.28 0.40 -1.67
C ALA A 74 1.59 0.60 -0.91
N SER A 75 2.37 -0.47 -0.74
CA SER A 75 3.73 -0.39 -0.21
C SER A 75 4.71 0.06 -1.29
N VAL A 76 5.50 1.10 -1.01
CA VAL A 76 6.47 1.68 -1.93
C VAL A 76 7.87 1.50 -1.35
N PRO A 77 8.84 0.96 -2.13
CA PRO A 77 10.22 0.87 -1.68
C PRO A 77 10.77 2.24 -1.28
N HIS A 78 11.27 2.38 -0.06
CA HIS A 78 11.76 3.67 0.44
C HIS A 78 13.05 4.15 -0.25
N TYR A 79 13.82 3.24 -0.85
CA TYR A 79 15.06 3.55 -1.58
C TYR A 79 14.79 4.03 -3.02
N VAL A 80 13.56 3.94 -3.51
CA VAL A 80 13.16 4.43 -4.84
C VAL A 80 12.32 5.69 -4.68
N ALA A 81 13.00 6.84 -4.63
CA ALA A 81 12.35 8.14 -4.43
C ALA A 81 11.76 8.74 -5.74
N ALA A 82 11.82 8.02 -6.86
CA ALA A 82 11.37 8.54 -8.15
C ALA A 82 9.84 8.65 -8.20
N SER A 83 9.35 9.83 -8.57
CA SER A 83 7.94 10.11 -8.85
C SER A 83 7.82 10.59 -10.30
N PRO A 84 6.87 10.10 -11.07
CA PRO A 84 5.78 9.16 -10.72
C PRO A 84 6.25 7.71 -10.56
N ASN A 85 5.48 6.88 -9.83
CA ASN A 85 5.67 5.45 -9.74
C ASN A 85 4.52 4.69 -10.42
N PRO A 86 4.63 4.38 -11.71
CA PRO A 86 3.56 3.74 -12.48
C PRO A 86 3.28 2.30 -12.04
N LYS A 87 4.27 1.57 -11.52
CA LYS A 87 4.08 0.22 -10.99
C LYS A 87 3.12 0.21 -9.79
N VAL A 88 3.31 1.15 -8.86
CA VAL A 88 2.42 1.32 -7.70
C VAL A 88 1.04 1.81 -8.13
N ALA A 89 0.98 2.73 -9.08
CA ALA A 89 -0.29 3.21 -9.62
C ALA A 89 -1.09 2.08 -10.28
N LEU A 90 -0.43 1.23 -11.07
CA LEU A 90 -1.04 0.06 -11.70
C LEU A 90 -1.59 -0.92 -10.65
N ALA A 91 -0.81 -1.21 -9.60
CA ALA A 91 -1.24 -2.10 -8.52
C ALA A 91 -2.50 -1.56 -7.80
N LEU A 92 -2.56 -0.25 -7.54
CA LEU A 92 -3.75 0.39 -6.96
C LEU A 92 -4.96 0.34 -7.91
N VAL A 93 -4.76 0.50 -9.22
CA VAL A 93 -5.83 0.35 -10.23
C VAL A 93 -6.36 -1.07 -10.23
N ARG A 94 -5.49 -2.09 -10.21
CA ARG A 94 -5.92 -3.50 -10.15
C ARG A 94 -6.64 -3.83 -8.84
N ALA A 95 -6.19 -3.30 -7.72
CA ALA A 95 -6.89 -3.44 -6.45
C ALA A 95 -8.27 -2.75 -6.45
N PHE A 96 -8.37 -1.58 -7.08
CA PHE A 96 -9.65 -0.90 -7.29
C PHE A 96 -10.61 -1.73 -8.16
N GLU A 97 -10.13 -2.32 -9.26
CA GLU A 97 -10.93 -3.23 -10.10
C GLU A 97 -11.47 -4.41 -9.30
N GLY A 98 -10.61 -5.03 -8.46
CA GLY A 98 -11.04 -6.11 -7.57
C GLY A 98 -12.11 -5.66 -6.56
N ALA A 99 -11.94 -4.46 -6.00
CA ALA A 99 -12.88 -3.92 -5.01
C ALA A 99 -14.23 -3.52 -5.61
N THR A 100 -14.28 -3.09 -6.86
CA THR A 100 -15.48 -2.52 -7.50
C THR A 100 -16.09 -3.42 -8.56
N SER A 101 -15.35 -4.38 -9.09
CA SER A 101 -15.67 -5.16 -10.29
C SER A 101 -15.83 -4.29 -11.56
N LEU A 102 -15.27 -3.09 -11.54
CA LEU A 102 -15.20 -2.20 -12.70
C LEU A 102 -13.88 -2.44 -13.43
N ALA A 103 -13.94 -2.58 -14.75
CA ALA A 103 -12.73 -2.68 -15.57
C ALA A 103 -12.19 -1.29 -15.89
N VAL A 104 -10.88 -1.11 -15.76
CA VAL A 104 -10.16 0.13 -16.11
C VAL A 104 -9.16 -0.20 -17.20
N ASP A 105 -9.16 0.57 -18.28
CA ASP A 105 -8.12 0.44 -19.30
C ASP A 105 -6.77 0.92 -18.72
N GLY A 106 -5.88 -0.04 -18.46
CA GLY A 106 -4.57 0.18 -17.88
C GLY A 106 -3.41 0.02 -18.87
N GLY A 107 -3.66 -0.15 -20.16
CA GLY A 107 -2.63 -0.53 -21.14
C GLY A 107 -1.43 0.40 -21.20
N GLU A 108 -1.63 1.71 -21.20
CA GLU A 108 -0.52 2.69 -21.15
C GLU A 108 0.23 2.62 -19.80
N LEU A 109 -0.50 2.39 -18.71
CA LEU A 109 0.08 2.28 -17.36
C LEU A 109 0.88 0.97 -17.19
N GLU A 110 0.45 -0.12 -17.84
CA GLU A 110 1.20 -1.39 -17.87
C GLU A 110 2.56 -1.20 -18.54
N VAL A 111 2.59 -0.58 -19.72
CA VAL A 111 3.84 -0.28 -20.42
C VAL A 111 4.75 0.62 -19.58
N ALA A 112 4.19 1.66 -18.96
CA ALA A 112 4.95 2.57 -18.12
C ALA A 112 5.48 1.87 -16.85
N ALA A 113 4.73 0.93 -16.28
CA ALA A 113 5.16 0.14 -15.12
C ALA A 113 6.32 -0.80 -15.46
N GLU A 114 6.28 -1.45 -16.62
CA GLU A 114 7.38 -2.29 -17.10
C GLU A 114 8.65 -1.48 -17.37
N ASP A 115 8.51 -0.31 -18.00
CA ASP A 115 9.63 0.60 -18.26
C ASP A 115 10.27 1.09 -16.97
N TYR A 116 9.46 1.47 -16.01
CA TYR A 116 9.89 1.88 -14.68
C TYR A 116 10.65 0.77 -13.95
N ASP A 117 10.13 -0.44 -13.96
CA ASP A 117 10.75 -1.60 -13.31
C ASP A 117 12.14 -1.89 -13.90
N ARG A 118 12.27 -1.82 -15.24
CA ARG A 118 13.57 -1.97 -15.93
C ARG A 118 14.56 -0.87 -15.53
N GLN A 119 14.11 0.38 -15.44
CA GLN A 119 14.97 1.51 -15.06
C GLN A 119 15.44 1.39 -13.61
N VAL A 120 14.54 1.05 -12.67
CA VAL A 120 14.90 0.86 -11.26
C VAL A 120 15.87 -0.30 -11.09
N THR A 121 15.60 -1.44 -11.75
CA THR A 121 16.49 -2.61 -11.71
C THR A 121 17.88 -2.28 -12.24
N ALA A 122 17.98 -1.53 -13.34
CA ALA A 122 19.26 -1.11 -13.89
C ALA A 122 20.01 -0.14 -12.94
N ALA A 123 19.30 0.78 -12.30
CA ALA A 123 19.88 1.70 -11.35
C ALA A 123 20.41 0.97 -10.10
N VAL A 124 19.63 0.04 -9.54
CA VAL A 124 20.05 -0.81 -8.42
C VAL A 124 21.27 -1.65 -8.78
N ALA A 125 21.30 -2.25 -9.97
CA ALA A 125 22.42 -3.06 -10.43
C ALA A 125 23.72 -2.26 -10.61
N SER A 126 23.65 -0.95 -10.79
CA SER A 126 24.83 -0.08 -10.95
C SER A 126 25.54 0.25 -9.64
N ASP A 127 24.90 0.03 -8.48
CA ASP A 127 25.44 0.29 -7.15
C ASP A 127 25.47 -1.00 -6.31
N PRO A 128 26.68 -1.53 -6.01
CA PRO A 128 26.82 -2.80 -5.28
C PRO A 128 26.22 -2.76 -3.87
N GLU A 129 26.24 -1.61 -3.18
CA GLU A 129 25.68 -1.48 -1.82
C GLU A 129 24.15 -1.52 -1.86
N VAL A 130 23.57 -0.77 -2.80
CA VAL A 130 22.11 -0.78 -3.00
C VAL A 130 21.63 -2.16 -3.46
N LYS A 131 22.38 -2.83 -4.34
CA LYS A 131 22.07 -4.19 -4.78
C LYS A 131 22.05 -5.17 -3.62
N ALA A 132 23.08 -5.18 -2.77
CA ALA A 132 23.14 -6.06 -1.60
C ALA A 132 21.99 -5.77 -0.61
N PHE A 133 21.65 -4.51 -0.45
CA PHE A 133 20.50 -4.11 0.38
C PHE A 133 19.17 -4.68 -0.17
N VAL A 134 18.93 -4.56 -1.48
CA VAL A 134 17.72 -5.07 -2.13
C VAL A 134 17.66 -6.60 -2.06
N GLU A 135 18.76 -7.30 -2.29
CA GLU A 135 18.86 -8.76 -2.12
C GLU A 135 18.48 -9.19 -0.68
N GLY A 136 18.87 -8.41 0.32
CA GLY A 136 18.45 -8.63 1.70
C GLY A 136 16.95 -8.48 1.93
N LEU A 137 16.33 -7.47 1.31
CA LEU A 137 14.87 -7.27 1.35
C LEU A 137 14.12 -8.41 0.64
N GLU A 138 14.65 -8.87 -0.50
CA GLU A 138 14.06 -10.00 -1.24
C GLU A 138 14.06 -11.27 -0.40
N SER A 139 15.20 -11.60 0.23
CA SER A 139 15.31 -12.77 1.09
C SER A 139 14.35 -12.71 2.28
N ALA A 140 14.27 -11.56 2.95
CA ALA A 140 13.36 -11.37 4.08
C ALA A 140 11.88 -11.49 3.67
N MET A 141 11.52 -11.00 2.49
CA MET A 141 10.15 -11.10 1.98
C MET A 141 9.80 -12.53 1.57
N ASP A 142 10.73 -13.23 0.93
CA ASP A 142 10.53 -14.62 0.51
C ASP A 142 10.40 -15.55 1.73
N GLU A 143 11.18 -15.32 2.81
CA GLU A 143 11.08 -16.03 4.08
C GLU A 143 9.71 -15.77 4.75
N ALA A 144 9.28 -14.51 4.84
CA ALA A 144 7.99 -14.15 5.41
C ALA A 144 6.81 -14.76 4.63
N THR A 145 6.93 -14.82 3.31
CA THR A 145 5.92 -15.45 2.45
C THR A 145 5.90 -16.97 2.61
N ALA A 146 7.06 -17.60 2.84
CA ALA A 146 7.15 -19.04 3.07
C ALA A 146 6.57 -19.45 4.44
N GLU A 147 6.73 -18.59 5.46
CA GLU A 147 6.15 -18.81 6.79
C GLU A 147 4.63 -18.58 6.84
N ASN A 148 4.13 -17.60 6.07
CA ASN A 148 2.72 -17.27 5.93
C ASN A 148 2.37 -17.18 4.43
N PRO A 149 2.16 -18.32 3.76
CA PRO A 149 1.75 -18.29 2.36
C PRO A 149 0.43 -17.52 2.25
N PRO A 150 0.33 -16.52 1.34
CA PRO A 150 -0.92 -15.81 1.15
C PRO A 150 -1.99 -16.84 0.77
N ASP A 151 -3.10 -16.84 1.48
CA ASP A 151 -4.28 -17.55 1.04
C ASP A 151 -4.67 -16.99 -0.32
N GLU A 152 -4.85 -17.84 -1.34
CA GLU A 152 -5.14 -17.39 -2.72
C GLU A 152 -6.45 -16.59 -2.72
N GLY A 153 -6.39 -15.31 -2.37
CA GLY A 153 -7.54 -14.41 -2.27
C GLY A 153 -7.47 -13.35 -1.15
N GLN A 154 -6.48 -13.40 -0.26
CA GLN A 154 -6.38 -12.41 0.81
C GLN A 154 -5.28 -11.37 0.56
N LEU A 155 -5.66 -10.10 0.68
CA LEU A 155 -4.72 -8.97 0.76
C LEU A 155 -4.07 -8.91 2.16
N PRO A 156 -2.82 -8.41 2.31
CA PRO A 156 -2.15 -8.32 3.61
C PRO A 156 -2.95 -7.54 4.66
N SER A 157 -2.90 -7.98 5.90
CA SER A 157 -3.68 -7.40 6.99
C SER A 157 -3.27 -5.97 7.37
N ALA A 158 -4.21 -5.22 7.95
CA ALA A 158 -3.96 -3.88 8.50
C ALA A 158 -2.85 -3.89 9.57
N ASP A 159 -2.71 -4.98 10.33
CA ASP A 159 -1.66 -5.15 11.35
C ASP A 159 -0.26 -5.27 10.75
N THR A 160 -0.14 -5.90 9.60
CA THR A 160 1.13 -5.98 8.87
C THR A 160 1.61 -4.58 8.48
N ILE A 161 0.73 -3.73 7.96
CA ILE A 161 1.06 -2.32 7.66
C ILE A 161 1.37 -1.53 8.92
N ALA A 162 0.57 -1.64 9.98
CA ALA A 162 0.81 -0.91 11.22
C ALA A 162 2.16 -1.30 11.83
N SER A 163 2.50 -2.58 11.77
CA SER A 163 3.78 -3.10 12.23
C SER A 163 4.96 -2.57 11.41
N ASP A 164 4.85 -2.59 10.09
CA ASP A 164 5.89 -2.09 9.18
C ASP A 164 6.06 -0.56 9.29
N PHE A 165 4.95 0.17 9.43
CA PHE A 165 4.99 1.61 9.67
C PHE A 165 5.60 1.95 11.04
N GLN A 166 5.28 1.20 12.10
CA GLN A 166 5.91 1.38 13.41
C GLN A 166 7.41 1.03 13.40
N ARG A 167 7.81 0.02 12.62
CA ARG A 167 9.21 -0.35 12.44
C ARG A 167 9.96 0.77 11.73
N PHE A 168 9.40 1.30 10.66
CA PHE A 168 9.95 2.44 9.92
C PHE A 168 10.10 3.69 10.81
N LEU A 169 9.09 4.05 11.61
CA LEU A 169 9.15 5.18 12.52
C LEU A 169 10.21 4.99 13.62
N ARG A 170 10.41 3.75 14.11
CA ARG A 170 11.45 3.45 15.11
C ARG A 170 12.86 3.52 14.53
N GLN A 171 13.06 3.16 13.27
CA GLN A 171 14.37 3.24 12.61
C GLN A 171 14.77 4.68 12.28
N ARG A 172 13.81 5.56 12.08
CA ARG A 172 14.07 6.99 11.79
C ARG A 172 14.37 7.85 13.02
N GLY A 173 14.33 7.36 14.24
CA GLY A 173 14.63 8.09 15.48
C GLY A 173 14.13 9.56 15.49
N PRO A 174 13.89 10.19 16.61
CA PRO A 174 13.57 11.61 16.62
C PRO A 174 14.81 12.41 16.17
N GLU A 175 14.83 12.89 14.93
CA GLU A 175 15.68 14.01 14.56
C GLU A 175 15.22 15.20 15.41
N GLY A 176 15.91 15.40 16.52
CA GLY A 176 15.69 16.57 17.37
C GLY A 176 15.94 17.85 16.58
N PRO A 177 15.17 18.92 16.84
CA PRO A 177 15.41 20.21 16.20
C PRO A 177 16.82 20.68 16.53
N GLY A 178 17.67 20.84 15.49
CA GLY A 178 19.02 21.34 15.60
C GLY A 178 19.04 22.65 16.38
N GLN A 179 19.76 22.65 17.49
CA GLN A 179 20.13 23.88 18.19
C GLN A 179 21.09 24.64 17.28
N GLY A 180 20.57 25.66 16.59
CA GLY A 180 21.37 26.72 15.99
C GLY A 180 21.71 27.73 17.06
N SER A 181 22.99 27.85 17.38
CA SER A 181 23.59 29.02 18.05
C SER A 181 23.96 30.06 17.02
#